data_330ed4c3266b5b24409a9a51dcf407bf
#
_entry.id   330ed4c3266b5b24409a9a51dcf407bf
#
_cell.length_a   1.000
_cell.length_b   1.000
_cell.length_c   1.000
_cell.angle_alpha   90.00
_cell.angle_beta   90.00
_cell.angle_gamma   90.00
#
_symmetry.space_group_name_H-M   'P 1'
#
loop_
_entity.id
_entity.type
_entity.pdbx_description
1 polymer ?
#
loop_
_entity_poly.entity_id
_entity_poly.type
_entity_poly.pdbx_seq_one_letter_code
_entity_poly.pdbx_strand_id
1 'polypeptide(L)'
;MMINRSGFYKWLARRNNPSIREINRNDACRLFDEYHNNFPSHGYRWLNAKIKLDLGVVYSDNYAHKICKFLNIKSNSKHFKRYGKKVNREVKNFPNYILAELNPLRPFQIVVSDMTAFWANKHYYELTLFMDLFNNQIISYYLSNKKGDPSSYLIGMSNVIEQKNKQYRDLEMIFHSDQGSVYCSKRFNESLPLYNIIHSTSKPGTPTENGAMESINGWIKEELFIDFNINDSNDISKSIEDYIYYFNNERPQCALNYLTPIQFKNLYYIK
;
A
#
# COMPACT_ATOMS: atom_id res chain seq x y z
N MET A 1 -28.90 -36.21 -15.10
CA MET A 1 -29.70 -35.03 -14.74
C MET A 1 -30.74 -34.85 -15.83
N MET A 2 -32.04 -35.07 -15.56
CA MET A 2 -33.10 -34.87 -16.55
C MET A 2 -33.40 -33.39 -16.69
N ILE A 3 -33.08 -32.80 -17.84
CA ILE A 3 -33.40 -31.41 -18.17
C ILE A 3 -34.86 -31.36 -18.63
N ASN A 4 -35.68 -30.52 -17.96
CA ASN A 4 -37.05 -30.32 -18.40
C ASN A 4 -37.11 -29.70 -19.79
N ARG A 5 -37.85 -30.32 -20.72
CA ARG A 5 -37.96 -29.91 -22.13
C ARG A 5 -38.35 -28.42 -22.29
N SER A 6 -39.31 -27.92 -21.49
CA SER A 6 -39.73 -26.52 -21.55
C SER A 6 -38.62 -25.57 -21.04
N GLY A 7 -37.83 -26.01 -20.05
CA GLY A 7 -36.67 -25.26 -19.54
C GLY A 7 -35.56 -25.14 -20.61
N PHE A 8 -35.32 -26.22 -21.35
CA PHE A 8 -34.35 -26.23 -22.46
C PHE A 8 -34.72 -25.23 -23.56
N TYR A 9 -35.98 -25.26 -24.06
CA TYR A 9 -36.39 -24.31 -25.09
C TYR A 9 -36.42 -22.87 -24.63
N LYS A 10 -36.79 -22.60 -23.38
CA LYS A 10 -36.67 -21.25 -22.79
C LYS A 10 -35.20 -20.79 -22.69
N TRP A 11 -34.27 -21.68 -22.33
CA TRP A 11 -32.85 -21.41 -22.34
C TRP A 11 -32.32 -21.14 -23.74
N LEU A 12 -32.71 -21.98 -24.73
CA LEU A 12 -32.29 -21.82 -26.11
C LEU A 12 -32.77 -20.49 -26.72
N ALA A 13 -34.00 -20.07 -26.44
CA ALA A 13 -34.53 -18.79 -26.89
C ALA A 13 -33.80 -17.61 -26.27
N ARG A 14 -33.39 -17.70 -25.00
CA ARG A 14 -32.60 -16.67 -24.30
C ARG A 14 -31.14 -16.58 -24.76
N ARG A 15 -30.60 -17.70 -25.26
CA ARG A 15 -29.21 -17.75 -25.76
C ARG A 15 -28.98 -16.76 -26.91
N ASN A 16 -29.95 -16.53 -27.75
CA ASN A 16 -29.89 -15.60 -28.87
C ASN A 16 -30.41 -14.20 -28.54
N ASN A 17 -31.19 -14.06 -27.45
CA ASN A 17 -31.72 -12.78 -26.95
C ASN A 17 -31.57 -12.71 -25.40
N PRO A 18 -30.37 -12.43 -24.90
CA PRO A 18 -30.14 -12.37 -23.47
C PRO A 18 -30.93 -11.20 -22.85
N SER A 19 -31.49 -11.42 -21.66
CA SER A 19 -32.15 -10.36 -20.90
C SER A 19 -31.13 -9.30 -20.46
N ILE A 20 -31.60 -8.08 -20.20
CA ILE A 20 -30.76 -6.99 -19.66
C ILE A 20 -30.00 -7.44 -18.41
N ARG A 21 -30.61 -8.28 -17.55
CA ARG A 21 -29.93 -8.83 -16.36
C ARG A 21 -28.77 -9.78 -16.73
N GLU A 22 -28.91 -10.56 -17.78
CA GLU A 22 -27.85 -11.45 -18.28
C GLU A 22 -26.72 -10.66 -18.91
N ILE A 23 -27.04 -9.61 -19.69
CA ILE A 23 -26.06 -8.69 -20.26
C ILE A 23 -25.26 -8.04 -19.12
N ASN A 24 -25.93 -7.40 -18.15
CA ASN A 24 -25.25 -6.74 -17.03
C ASN A 24 -24.41 -7.72 -16.20
N ARG A 25 -24.85 -8.96 -16.03
CA ARG A 25 -24.05 -9.98 -15.33
C ARG A 25 -22.82 -10.37 -16.14
N ASN A 26 -22.95 -10.54 -17.45
CA ASN A 26 -21.84 -10.91 -18.31
C ASN A 26 -20.79 -9.79 -18.35
N ASP A 27 -21.24 -8.53 -18.42
CA ASP A 27 -20.34 -7.37 -18.34
C ASP A 27 -19.62 -7.29 -16.99
N ALA A 28 -20.35 -7.51 -15.89
CA ALA A 28 -19.72 -7.59 -14.57
C ALA A 28 -18.71 -8.75 -14.49
N CYS A 29 -19.06 -9.94 -15.00
CA CYS A 29 -18.13 -11.07 -15.03
C CYS A 29 -16.86 -10.72 -15.82
N ARG A 30 -16.98 -10.10 -17.00
CA ARG A 30 -15.83 -9.67 -17.80
C ARG A 30 -14.95 -8.67 -17.05
N LEU A 31 -15.54 -7.65 -16.43
CA LEU A 31 -14.79 -6.65 -15.69
C LEU A 31 -14.04 -7.25 -14.50
N PHE A 32 -14.71 -8.07 -13.67
CA PHE A 32 -14.05 -8.70 -12.52
C PHE A 32 -12.95 -9.68 -12.93
N ASP A 33 -13.11 -10.39 -14.03
CA ASP A 33 -12.07 -11.29 -14.57
C ASP A 33 -10.86 -10.49 -15.08
N GLU A 34 -11.09 -9.45 -15.88
CA GLU A 34 -10.04 -8.55 -16.39
C GLU A 34 -9.25 -7.89 -15.25
N TYR A 35 -9.96 -7.31 -14.26
CA TYR A 35 -9.31 -6.66 -13.13
C TYR A 35 -8.57 -7.64 -12.23
N HIS A 36 -9.08 -8.87 -12.06
CA HIS A 36 -8.37 -9.89 -11.31
C HIS A 36 -7.11 -10.38 -12.04
N ASN A 37 -7.12 -10.47 -13.35
CA ASN A 37 -5.94 -10.81 -14.13
C ASN A 37 -4.85 -9.74 -14.01
N ASN A 38 -5.23 -8.46 -13.90
CA ASN A 38 -4.28 -7.36 -13.69
C ASN A 38 -3.84 -7.22 -12.22
N PHE A 39 -4.69 -7.57 -11.26
CA PHE A 39 -4.47 -7.39 -9.83
C PHE A 39 -4.83 -8.68 -9.05
N PRO A 40 -4.14 -9.79 -9.30
CA PRO A 40 -4.49 -11.08 -8.72
C PRO A 40 -4.22 -11.17 -7.20
N SER A 41 -3.44 -10.25 -6.61
CA SER A 41 -3.22 -10.19 -5.17
C SER A 41 -4.47 -9.77 -4.39
N HIS A 42 -5.47 -9.19 -5.06
CA HIS A 42 -6.61 -8.54 -4.42
C HIS A 42 -7.91 -9.35 -4.43
N GLY A 43 -8.72 -9.14 -3.39
CA GLY A 43 -10.05 -9.74 -3.26
C GLY A 43 -11.18 -8.86 -3.80
N TYR A 44 -12.41 -9.39 -3.84
CA TYR A 44 -13.58 -8.77 -4.48
C TYR A 44 -13.90 -7.34 -4.04
N ARG A 45 -13.70 -6.98 -2.76
CA ARG A 45 -13.97 -5.61 -2.28
C ARG A 45 -13.04 -4.59 -2.90
N TRP A 46 -11.76 -4.95 -2.97
CA TRP A 46 -10.76 -4.10 -3.56
C TRP A 46 -10.96 -3.99 -5.10
N LEU A 47 -11.21 -5.13 -5.78
CA LEU A 47 -11.52 -5.14 -7.21
C LEU A 47 -12.76 -4.26 -7.52
N ASN A 48 -13.82 -4.37 -6.70
CA ASN A 48 -15.01 -3.52 -6.83
C ASN A 48 -14.68 -2.03 -6.68
N ALA A 49 -13.84 -1.68 -5.71
CA ALA A 49 -13.40 -0.31 -5.48
C ALA A 49 -12.54 0.22 -6.65
N LYS A 50 -11.65 -0.61 -7.19
CA LYS A 50 -10.79 -0.24 -8.34
C LYS A 50 -11.61 -0.04 -9.61
N ILE A 51 -12.56 -0.94 -9.91
CA ILE A 51 -13.52 -0.79 -11.03
C ILE A 51 -14.32 0.52 -10.89
N LYS A 52 -14.82 0.82 -9.67
CA LYS A 52 -15.51 2.08 -9.40
C LYS A 52 -14.61 3.30 -9.64
N LEU A 53 -13.36 3.24 -9.20
CA LEU A 53 -12.40 4.33 -9.33
C LEU A 53 -12.08 4.61 -10.80
N ASP A 54 -11.82 3.57 -11.58
CA ASP A 54 -11.36 3.70 -12.97
C ASP A 54 -12.49 3.97 -13.96
N LEU A 55 -13.65 3.33 -13.76
CA LEU A 55 -14.74 3.33 -14.73
C LEU A 55 -16.02 4.03 -14.24
N GLY A 56 -16.09 4.43 -12.97
CA GLY A 56 -17.31 4.97 -12.36
C GLY A 56 -18.44 3.94 -12.17
N VAL A 57 -18.20 2.67 -12.48
CA VAL A 57 -19.21 1.59 -12.37
C VAL A 57 -19.33 1.14 -10.91
N VAL A 58 -20.55 1.18 -10.38
CA VAL A 58 -20.82 0.90 -8.97
C VAL A 58 -21.60 -0.40 -8.83
N TYR A 59 -20.99 -1.38 -8.15
CA TYR A 59 -21.67 -2.60 -7.73
C TYR A 59 -21.78 -2.64 -6.20
N SER A 60 -22.83 -3.30 -5.69
CA SER A 60 -22.86 -3.61 -4.26
C SER A 60 -21.84 -4.70 -3.93
N ASP A 61 -21.24 -4.66 -2.72
CA ASP A 61 -20.26 -5.66 -2.28
C ASP A 61 -20.81 -7.09 -2.33
N ASN A 62 -22.11 -7.27 -2.03
CA ASN A 62 -22.76 -8.56 -2.12
C ASN A 62 -22.83 -9.07 -3.57
N TYR A 63 -23.06 -8.18 -4.54
CA TYR A 63 -23.07 -8.54 -5.94
C TYR A 63 -21.65 -8.87 -6.45
N ALA A 64 -20.68 -8.02 -6.13
CA ALA A 64 -19.26 -8.27 -6.43
C ALA A 64 -18.78 -9.63 -5.87
N HIS A 65 -19.12 -9.94 -4.61
CA HIS A 65 -18.82 -11.24 -4.02
C HIS A 65 -19.44 -12.41 -4.78
N LYS A 66 -20.72 -12.28 -5.21
CA LYS A 66 -21.40 -13.34 -5.99
C LYS A 66 -20.74 -13.55 -7.36
N ILE A 67 -20.34 -12.47 -8.04
CA ILE A 67 -19.63 -12.54 -9.33
C ILE A 67 -18.27 -13.22 -9.15
N CYS A 68 -17.46 -12.77 -8.19
CA CYS A 68 -16.14 -13.38 -7.92
C CYS A 68 -16.26 -14.86 -7.51
N LYS A 69 -17.28 -15.20 -6.71
CA LYS A 69 -17.57 -16.61 -6.37
C LYS A 69 -17.95 -17.43 -7.61
N PHE A 70 -18.77 -16.88 -8.50
CA PHE A 70 -19.17 -17.53 -9.76
C PHE A 70 -17.97 -17.78 -10.68
N LEU A 71 -17.05 -16.83 -10.77
CA LEU A 71 -15.80 -16.92 -11.56
C LEU A 71 -14.70 -17.69 -10.83
N ASN A 72 -14.92 -18.15 -9.59
CA ASN A 72 -13.90 -18.74 -8.72
C ASN A 72 -12.68 -17.83 -8.46
N ILE A 73 -12.89 -16.52 -8.52
CA ILE A 73 -11.86 -15.51 -8.23
C ILE A 73 -11.56 -15.52 -6.72
N LYS A 74 -10.29 -15.66 -6.38
CA LYS A 74 -9.74 -15.56 -5.02
C LYS A 74 -8.46 -14.76 -5.05
N SER A 75 -8.20 -13.97 -3.99
CA SER A 75 -6.92 -13.32 -3.82
C SER A 75 -5.78 -14.34 -3.79
N ASN A 76 -4.71 -14.07 -4.54
CA ASN A 76 -3.48 -14.87 -4.54
C ASN A 76 -2.50 -14.43 -3.42
N SER A 77 -2.90 -13.46 -2.60
CA SER A 77 -2.10 -12.97 -1.48
C SER A 77 -1.80 -14.08 -0.48
N LYS A 78 -0.53 -14.21 -0.11
CA LYS A 78 -0.06 -15.22 0.85
C LYS A 78 -0.09 -14.62 2.25
N HIS A 79 -1.13 -14.90 3.01
CA HIS A 79 -1.18 -14.53 4.43
C HIS A 79 -0.18 -15.36 5.24
N PHE A 80 1.02 -14.85 5.45
CA PHE A 80 1.99 -15.46 6.33
C PHE A 80 1.60 -15.24 7.80
N LYS A 81 1.31 -16.31 8.54
CA LYS A 81 1.25 -16.24 10.00
C LYS A 81 2.66 -15.96 10.51
N ARG A 82 2.88 -14.77 11.07
CA ARG A 82 4.16 -14.42 11.70
C ARG A 82 4.29 -15.16 13.04
N TYR A 83 5.21 -16.12 13.11
CA TYR A 83 5.70 -16.66 14.40
C TYR A 83 6.85 -15.75 14.86
N GLY A 84 6.56 -14.81 15.77
CA GLY A 84 7.57 -13.91 16.33
C GLY A 84 8.52 -14.64 17.27
N LYS A 85 9.81 -14.71 16.95
CA LYS A 85 10.85 -14.98 17.96
C LYS A 85 11.09 -13.70 18.73
N LYS A 86 10.86 -13.70 20.06
CA LYS A 86 11.28 -12.61 20.96
C LYS A 86 12.81 -12.58 20.99
N VAL A 87 13.39 -11.50 20.51
CA VAL A 87 14.81 -11.20 20.65
C VAL A 87 14.95 -10.10 21.70
N ASN A 88 15.57 -10.43 22.85
CA ASN A 88 15.93 -9.42 23.84
C ASN A 88 17.09 -8.58 23.28
N ARG A 89 16.84 -7.31 22.97
CA ARG A 89 17.84 -6.31 22.62
C ARG A 89 17.83 -5.22 23.66
N GLU A 90 18.99 -4.62 23.95
CA GLU A 90 19.12 -3.44 24.81
C GLU A 90 18.26 -2.29 24.28
N VAL A 91 17.47 -1.71 25.17
CA VAL A 91 16.55 -0.63 24.85
C VAL A 91 17.30 0.70 24.95
N LYS A 92 17.48 1.40 23.82
CA LYS A 92 17.90 2.80 23.85
C LYS A 92 16.68 3.66 24.18
N ASN A 93 16.80 4.59 25.16
CA ASN A 93 15.70 5.46 25.58
C ASN A 93 15.51 6.62 24.59
N PHE A 94 14.74 6.38 23.52
CA PHE A 94 14.20 7.43 22.68
C PHE A 94 12.70 7.58 22.94
N PRO A 95 12.14 8.81 22.94
CA PRO A 95 10.72 9.02 23.18
C PRO A 95 9.90 8.42 22.02
N ASN A 96 8.78 7.79 22.39
CA ASN A 96 7.77 7.33 21.42
C ASN A 96 6.54 8.24 21.51
N TYR A 97 6.35 9.09 20.51
CA TYR A 97 5.25 10.05 20.44
C TYR A 97 4.00 9.49 19.73
N ILE A 98 4.08 8.28 19.13
CA ILE A 98 2.97 7.68 18.36
C ILE A 98 2.09 6.76 19.22
N LEU A 99 2.52 6.41 20.45
CA LEU A 99 1.71 5.58 21.38
C LEU A 99 0.38 6.21 21.82
N ALA A 100 0.24 7.51 21.72
CA ALA A 100 -1.07 8.16 21.84
C ALA A 100 -1.72 8.12 20.44
N GLU A 101 -2.99 7.72 20.35
CA GLU A 101 -3.84 7.67 19.14
C GLU A 101 -3.80 9.02 18.36
N LEU A 102 -2.67 9.32 17.74
CA LEU A 102 -2.49 10.55 16.98
C LEU A 102 -3.06 10.30 15.58
N ASN A 103 -4.30 10.72 15.39
CA ASN A 103 -4.85 10.88 14.05
C ASN A 103 -4.27 12.18 13.45
N PRO A 104 -3.38 12.11 12.46
CA PRO A 104 -2.83 13.31 11.86
C PRO A 104 -3.94 14.11 11.16
N LEU A 105 -3.96 15.42 11.39
CA LEU A 105 -4.97 16.35 10.88
C LEU A 105 -4.53 17.05 9.59
N ARG A 106 -3.26 16.92 9.23
CA ARG A 106 -2.68 17.57 8.05
C ARG A 106 -1.52 16.77 7.46
N PRO A 107 -1.21 16.97 6.17
CA PRO A 107 -0.01 16.40 5.57
C PRO A 107 1.27 16.83 6.32
N PHE A 108 2.27 15.96 6.30
CA PHE A 108 3.55 16.14 6.98
C PHE A 108 3.45 16.41 8.49
N GLN A 109 2.36 16.01 9.13
CA GLN A 109 2.30 16.03 10.59
C GLN A 109 3.01 14.86 11.21
N ILE A 110 2.82 13.66 10.68
CA ILE A 110 3.50 12.43 11.09
C ILE A 110 3.99 11.72 9.85
N VAL A 111 5.28 11.56 9.76
CA VAL A 111 5.93 10.77 8.70
C VAL A 111 6.60 9.56 9.33
N VAL A 112 6.33 8.40 8.80
CA VAL A 112 6.91 7.13 9.25
C VAL A 112 7.87 6.59 8.21
N SER A 113 8.91 5.89 8.66
CA SER A 113 9.84 5.21 7.77
C SER A 113 10.11 3.79 8.22
N ASP A 114 10.23 2.91 7.26
CA ASP A 114 10.66 1.53 7.46
C ASP A 114 11.40 1.01 6.22
N MET A 115 12.25 0.02 6.42
CA MET A 115 13.02 -0.63 5.36
C MET A 115 12.54 -2.07 5.18
N THR A 116 12.32 -2.42 3.93
CA THR A 116 11.98 -3.79 3.54
C THR A 116 13.01 -4.35 2.57
N ALA A 117 13.49 -5.57 2.83
CA ALA A 117 14.43 -6.26 1.94
C ALA A 117 13.71 -7.32 1.12
N PHE A 118 14.17 -7.51 -0.11
CA PHE A 118 13.68 -8.55 -1.02
C PHE A 118 14.76 -8.98 -2.02
N TRP A 119 14.50 -10.11 -2.67
CA TRP A 119 15.30 -10.60 -3.78
C TRP A 119 14.46 -10.52 -5.06
N ALA A 120 15.01 -9.95 -6.12
CA ALA A 120 14.42 -9.96 -7.45
C ALA A 120 15.51 -10.25 -8.47
N ASN A 121 15.24 -11.09 -9.48
CA ASN A 121 16.22 -11.48 -10.49
C ASN A 121 17.56 -11.98 -9.90
N LYS A 122 17.52 -12.71 -8.78
CA LYS A 122 18.70 -13.19 -8.04
C LYS A 122 19.57 -12.11 -7.41
N HIS A 123 19.16 -10.85 -7.43
CA HIS A 123 19.82 -9.72 -6.77
C HIS A 123 19.10 -9.31 -5.50
N TYR A 124 19.87 -8.88 -4.52
CA TYR A 124 19.37 -8.37 -3.25
C TYR A 124 19.06 -6.87 -3.37
N TYR A 125 17.94 -6.45 -2.79
CA TYR A 125 17.51 -5.05 -2.71
C TYR A 125 16.99 -4.71 -1.33
N GLU A 126 17.24 -3.48 -0.90
CA GLU A 126 16.61 -2.82 0.24
C GLU A 126 15.82 -1.62 -0.26
N LEU A 127 14.53 -1.62 0.02
CA LEU A 127 13.63 -0.50 -0.27
C LEU A 127 13.27 0.19 1.04
N THR A 128 13.75 1.41 1.22
CA THR A 128 13.40 2.28 2.35
C THR A 128 12.27 3.20 1.89
N LEU A 129 11.19 3.24 2.66
CA LEU A 129 10.00 4.03 2.37
C LEU A 129 9.79 5.08 3.44
N PHE A 130 9.28 6.25 3.04
CA PHE A 130 8.85 7.33 3.90
C PHE A 130 7.40 7.64 3.57
N MET A 131 6.50 7.46 4.54
CA MET A 131 5.07 7.58 4.33
C MET A 131 4.44 8.62 5.26
N ASP A 132 3.60 9.47 4.71
CA ASP A 132 2.76 10.41 5.44
C ASP A 132 1.52 9.68 5.97
N LEU A 133 1.35 9.64 7.30
CA LEU A 133 0.21 8.97 7.92
C LEU A 133 -1.12 9.72 7.76
N PHE A 134 -1.11 10.98 7.32
CA PHE A 134 -2.35 11.72 7.06
C PHE A 134 -3.17 11.07 5.95
N ASN A 135 -2.51 10.66 4.87
CA ASN A 135 -3.14 10.12 3.68
C ASN A 135 -2.49 8.85 3.16
N ASN A 136 -1.58 8.23 3.93
CA ASN A 136 -0.80 7.05 3.53
C ASN A 136 0.00 7.24 2.21
N GLN A 137 0.35 8.47 1.86
CA GLN A 137 1.17 8.75 0.67
C GLN A 137 2.62 8.36 0.91
N ILE A 138 3.22 7.59 0.01
CA ILE A 138 4.67 7.41 -0.02
C ILE A 138 5.28 8.69 -0.59
N ILE A 139 5.87 9.50 0.30
CA ILE A 139 6.41 10.83 -0.05
C ILE A 139 7.87 10.76 -0.51
N SER A 140 8.60 9.74 -0.08
CA SER A 140 9.97 9.49 -0.52
C SER A 140 10.28 8.00 -0.43
N TYR A 141 11.18 7.54 -1.25
CA TYR A 141 11.73 6.20 -1.20
C TYR A 141 13.19 6.17 -1.66
N TYR A 142 13.89 5.11 -1.30
CA TYR A 142 15.23 4.82 -1.81
C TYR A 142 15.41 3.33 -2.01
N LEU A 143 15.87 2.95 -3.19
CA LEU A 143 16.22 1.58 -3.53
C LEU A 143 17.74 1.41 -3.52
N SER A 144 18.22 0.49 -2.69
CA SER A 144 19.65 0.12 -2.64
C SER A 144 19.83 -1.35 -3.02
N ASN A 145 20.91 -1.65 -3.70
CA ASN A 145 21.38 -3.02 -3.93
C ASN A 145 22.46 -3.46 -2.92
N LYS A 146 22.72 -2.64 -1.90
CA LYS A 146 23.70 -2.90 -0.84
C LYS A 146 22.99 -3.10 0.47
N LYS A 147 23.36 -4.17 1.19
CA LYS A 147 22.81 -4.46 2.51
C LYS A 147 23.29 -3.43 3.54
N GLY A 148 22.32 -2.82 4.25
CA GLY A 148 22.61 -1.85 5.32
C GLY A 148 23.18 -0.53 4.79
N ASP A 149 22.80 -0.09 3.60
CA ASP A 149 23.26 1.15 2.98
C ASP A 149 22.73 2.37 3.75
N PRO A 150 23.61 3.15 4.43
CA PRO A 150 23.19 4.35 5.15
C PRO A 150 22.65 5.45 4.25
N SER A 151 23.00 5.46 2.97
CA SER A 151 22.51 6.43 1.97
C SER A 151 20.99 6.36 1.83
N SER A 152 20.40 5.16 2.00
CA SER A 152 18.94 4.94 1.93
C SER A 152 18.19 5.85 2.89
N TYR A 153 18.70 6.01 4.10
CA TYR A 153 18.08 6.80 5.15
C TYR A 153 18.33 8.30 4.98
N LEU A 154 19.57 8.66 4.61
CA LEU A 154 19.99 10.06 4.51
C LEU A 154 19.36 10.74 3.29
N ILE A 155 19.44 10.10 2.12
CA ILE A 155 18.87 10.64 0.87
C ILE A 155 17.35 10.65 0.96
N GLY A 156 16.76 9.55 1.44
CA GLY A 156 15.31 9.47 1.62
C GLY A 156 14.77 10.58 2.53
N MET A 157 15.44 10.84 3.67
CA MET A 157 15.06 11.91 4.58
C MET A 157 15.29 13.31 4.00
N SER A 158 16.38 13.51 3.25
CA SER A 158 16.65 14.78 2.53
C SER A 158 15.49 15.12 1.58
N ASN A 159 14.99 14.14 0.84
CA ASN A 159 13.84 14.31 -0.05
C ASN A 159 12.55 14.65 0.71
N VAL A 160 12.33 14.04 1.89
CA VAL A 160 11.21 14.38 2.77
C VAL A 160 11.29 15.84 3.23
N ILE A 161 12.48 16.28 3.69
CA ILE A 161 12.73 17.65 4.16
C ILE A 161 12.49 18.65 3.00
N GLU A 162 12.98 18.36 1.80
CA GLU A 162 12.79 19.21 0.64
C GLU A 162 11.30 19.39 0.32
N GLN A 163 10.53 18.30 0.29
CA GLN A 163 9.10 18.36 0.03
C GLN A 163 8.34 19.09 1.15
N LYS A 164 8.67 18.83 2.42
CA LYS A 164 8.11 19.55 3.56
C LYS A 164 8.35 21.05 3.44
N ASN A 165 9.58 21.45 3.12
CA ASN A 165 9.96 22.86 3.08
C ASN A 165 9.27 23.64 1.95
N LYS A 166 8.87 22.98 0.86
CA LYS A 166 8.10 23.61 -0.23
C LYS A 166 6.72 24.11 0.21
N GLN A 167 6.07 23.43 1.15
CA GLN A 167 4.67 23.71 1.50
C GLN A 167 4.38 23.87 2.99
N TYR A 168 5.22 23.30 3.85
CA TYR A 168 4.99 23.13 5.31
C TYR A 168 6.23 23.51 6.13
N ARG A 169 7.06 24.46 5.66
CA ARG A 169 8.36 24.79 6.22
C ARG A 169 8.31 25.06 7.72
N ASP A 170 7.37 25.90 8.13
CA ASP A 170 7.28 26.38 9.53
C ASP A 170 6.46 25.46 10.43
N LEU A 171 5.89 24.37 9.89
CA LEU A 171 5.10 23.44 10.66
C LEU A 171 5.99 22.32 11.24
N GLU A 172 5.71 21.97 12.48
CA GLU A 172 6.36 20.83 13.14
C GLU A 172 5.95 19.51 12.51
N MET A 173 6.90 18.58 12.37
CA MET A 173 6.69 17.22 11.88
C MET A 173 7.25 16.22 12.87
N ILE A 174 6.48 15.19 13.21
CA ILE A 174 6.98 14.02 13.91
C ILE A 174 7.49 13.03 12.86
N PHE A 175 8.76 12.68 12.95
CA PHE A 175 9.36 11.61 12.14
C PHE A 175 9.52 10.36 13.01
N HIS A 176 8.85 9.29 12.65
CA HIS A 176 8.89 8.03 13.40
C HIS A 176 9.60 6.94 12.61
N SER A 177 10.51 6.24 13.26
CA SER A 177 11.26 5.12 12.69
C SER A 177 11.48 4.01 13.71
N ASP A 178 12.04 2.89 13.26
CA ASP A 178 12.65 1.91 14.14
C ASP A 178 13.94 2.46 14.78
N GLN A 179 14.55 1.69 15.68
CA GLN A 179 15.84 2.02 16.30
C GLN A 179 17.03 1.55 15.43
N GLY A 180 16.95 1.71 14.12
CA GLY A 180 18.07 1.45 13.22
C GLY A 180 19.31 2.29 13.55
N SER A 181 20.50 1.75 13.32
CA SER A 181 21.76 2.41 13.72
C SER A 181 21.94 3.80 13.10
N VAL A 182 21.46 4.02 11.89
CA VAL A 182 21.53 5.32 11.20
C VAL A 182 20.60 6.32 11.86
N TYR A 183 19.34 5.94 12.11
CA TYR A 183 18.34 6.79 12.78
C TYR A 183 18.73 7.14 14.22
N CYS A 184 19.45 6.24 14.91
CA CYS A 184 19.96 6.48 16.27
C CYS A 184 21.31 7.22 16.28
N SER A 185 21.87 7.60 15.12
CA SER A 185 23.14 8.33 15.07
C SER A 185 22.98 9.77 15.56
N LYS A 186 24.01 10.27 16.28
CA LYS A 186 24.03 11.63 16.80
C LYS A 186 23.86 12.66 15.66
N ARG A 187 24.62 12.49 14.58
CA ARG A 187 24.60 13.39 13.41
C ARG A 187 23.21 13.50 12.78
N PHE A 188 22.49 12.38 12.65
CA PHE A 188 21.12 12.38 12.11
C PHE A 188 20.20 13.19 13.02
N ASN A 189 20.20 12.90 14.32
CA ASN A 189 19.27 13.53 15.28
C ASN A 189 19.56 15.02 15.53
N GLU A 190 20.82 15.45 15.49
CA GLU A 190 21.18 16.86 15.65
C GLU A 190 20.75 17.74 14.47
N SER A 191 20.54 17.17 13.30
CA SER A 191 20.11 17.91 12.10
C SER A 191 18.59 18.15 12.04
N LEU A 192 17.78 17.27 12.61
CA LEU A 192 16.33 17.30 12.47
C LEU A 192 15.65 18.57 13.05
N PRO A 193 16.04 19.08 14.24
CA PRO A 193 15.44 20.28 14.79
C PRO A 193 15.60 21.52 13.92
N LEU A 194 16.66 21.57 13.09
CA LEU A 194 16.87 22.67 12.13
C LEU A 194 15.74 22.80 11.09
N TYR A 195 14.95 21.74 10.92
CA TYR A 195 13.84 21.66 9.98
C TYR A 195 12.48 21.52 10.66
N ASN A 196 12.38 21.83 11.96
CA ASN A 196 11.18 21.63 12.79
C ASN A 196 10.69 20.16 12.77
N ILE A 197 11.63 19.21 12.94
CA ILE A 197 11.34 17.78 12.96
C ILE A 197 11.71 17.19 14.31
N ILE A 198 10.76 16.50 14.92
CA ILE A 198 10.92 15.75 16.17
C ILE A 198 11.05 14.27 15.82
N HIS A 199 12.15 13.64 16.25
CA HIS A 199 12.34 12.21 16.04
C HIS A 199 11.65 11.40 17.14
N SER A 200 10.85 10.43 16.73
CA SER A 200 10.18 9.45 17.56
C SER A 200 10.63 8.05 17.14
N THR A 201 10.84 7.15 18.08
CA THR A 201 11.21 5.78 17.77
C THR A 201 10.33 4.75 18.47
N SER A 202 10.06 3.63 17.80
CA SER A 202 9.44 2.46 18.41
C SER A 202 10.41 1.78 19.36
N LYS A 203 9.89 1.15 20.43
CA LYS A 203 10.72 0.31 21.31
C LYS A 203 11.19 -0.93 20.56
N PRO A 204 12.42 -1.43 20.82
CA PRO A 204 12.88 -2.67 20.23
C PRO A 204 11.94 -3.84 20.58
N GLY A 205 11.48 -4.58 19.58
CA GLY A 205 10.64 -5.75 19.76
C GLY A 205 9.17 -5.47 20.05
N THR A 206 8.69 -4.24 19.81
CA THR A 206 7.25 -3.87 19.84
C THR A 206 6.73 -3.58 18.44
N PRO A 207 6.40 -4.64 17.64
CA PRO A 207 5.91 -4.49 16.27
C PRO A 207 4.63 -3.65 16.18
N THR A 208 3.82 -3.65 17.24
CA THR A 208 2.57 -2.91 17.30
C THR A 208 2.75 -1.39 17.20
N GLU A 209 3.93 -0.89 17.56
CA GLU A 209 4.23 0.56 17.54
C GLU A 209 4.54 1.10 16.14
N ASN A 210 4.88 0.23 15.17
CA ASN A 210 5.02 0.57 13.75
C ASN A 210 4.11 -0.31 12.85
N GLY A 211 3.00 -0.79 13.41
CA GLY A 211 2.10 -1.74 12.76
C GLY A 211 1.53 -1.26 11.43
N ALA A 212 1.35 0.05 11.25
CA ALA A 212 0.92 0.64 9.99
C ALA A 212 1.95 0.37 8.87
N MET A 213 3.24 0.67 9.12
CA MET A 213 4.30 0.45 8.13
C MET A 213 4.59 -1.04 7.91
N GLU A 214 4.55 -1.86 8.94
CA GLU A 214 4.72 -3.31 8.78
C GLU A 214 3.63 -3.92 7.90
N SER A 215 2.38 -3.49 8.10
CA SER A 215 1.25 -3.94 7.27
C SER A 215 1.42 -3.49 5.82
N ILE A 216 1.78 -2.21 5.60
CA ILE A 216 1.98 -1.65 4.25
C ILE A 216 3.15 -2.31 3.54
N ASN A 217 4.28 -2.53 4.21
CA ASN A 217 5.42 -3.24 3.64
C ASN A 217 5.07 -4.68 3.23
N GLY A 218 4.17 -5.34 3.98
CA GLY A 218 3.62 -6.63 3.60
C GLY A 218 2.85 -6.56 2.28
N TRP A 219 1.93 -5.61 2.15
CA TRP A 219 1.14 -5.38 0.94
C TRP A 219 2.00 -4.99 -0.25
N ILE A 220 2.94 -4.05 -0.05
CA ILE A 220 3.87 -3.62 -1.11
C ILE A 220 4.64 -4.80 -1.69
N LYS A 221 5.18 -5.68 -0.85
CA LYS A 221 5.87 -6.88 -1.33
C LYS A 221 4.95 -7.80 -2.13
N GLU A 222 3.75 -8.08 -1.63
CA GLU A 222 2.81 -8.95 -2.34
C GLU A 222 2.44 -8.38 -3.71
N GLU A 223 2.11 -7.10 -3.78
CA GLU A 223 1.74 -6.43 -5.03
C GLU A 223 2.92 -6.35 -6.01
N LEU A 224 4.12 -6.02 -5.55
CA LEU A 224 5.33 -6.00 -6.39
C LEU A 224 5.60 -7.37 -7.03
N PHE A 225 5.43 -8.47 -6.29
CA PHE A 225 5.70 -9.80 -6.80
C PHE A 225 4.55 -10.42 -7.58
N ILE A 226 3.30 -10.13 -7.20
CA ILE A 226 2.11 -10.79 -7.77
C ILE A 226 1.49 -9.95 -8.89
N ASP A 227 1.33 -8.63 -8.69
CA ASP A 227 0.64 -7.75 -9.63
C ASP A 227 1.62 -7.09 -10.61
N PHE A 228 2.81 -6.71 -10.14
CA PHE A 228 3.85 -6.04 -10.94
C PHE A 228 4.92 -6.97 -11.49
N ASN A 229 4.90 -8.27 -11.13
CA ASN A 229 5.85 -9.29 -11.63
C ASN A 229 7.31 -8.81 -11.59
N ILE A 230 7.75 -8.23 -10.47
CA ILE A 230 9.07 -7.60 -10.36
C ILE A 230 10.23 -8.55 -10.69
N ASN A 231 10.02 -9.88 -10.56
CA ASN A 231 11.02 -10.88 -10.94
C ASN A 231 11.27 -10.96 -12.45
N ASP A 232 10.32 -10.52 -13.27
CA ASP A 232 10.43 -10.54 -14.74
C ASP A 232 10.87 -9.18 -15.29
N SER A 233 11.07 -8.19 -14.42
CA SER A 233 11.46 -6.84 -14.81
C SER A 233 12.92 -6.77 -15.24
N ASN A 234 13.20 -6.11 -16.36
CA ASN A 234 14.55 -5.79 -16.79
C ASN A 234 15.15 -4.57 -16.06
N ASP A 235 14.30 -3.72 -15.47
CA ASP A 235 14.69 -2.53 -14.71
C ASP A 235 13.90 -2.45 -13.40
N ILE A 236 14.51 -2.95 -12.33
CA ILE A 236 13.92 -2.97 -11.00
C ILE A 236 13.65 -1.54 -10.49
N SER A 237 14.53 -0.59 -10.77
CA SER A 237 14.37 0.80 -10.34
C SER A 237 13.15 1.42 -10.98
N LYS A 238 12.95 1.21 -12.27
CA LYS A 238 11.78 1.69 -12.99
C LYS A 238 10.49 1.02 -12.49
N SER A 239 10.51 -0.28 -12.24
CA SER A 239 9.35 -1.00 -11.70
C SER A 239 8.95 -0.48 -10.31
N ILE A 240 9.92 -0.14 -9.46
CA ILE A 240 9.64 0.48 -8.16
C ILE A 240 9.05 1.89 -8.34
N GLU A 241 9.59 2.71 -9.24
CA GLU A 241 9.06 4.04 -9.55
C GLU A 241 7.60 3.96 -10.01
N ASP A 242 7.30 3.08 -10.96
CA ASP A 242 5.95 2.88 -11.51
C ASP A 242 4.99 2.36 -10.42
N TYR A 243 5.47 1.47 -9.55
CA TYR A 243 4.69 0.99 -8.41
C TYR A 243 4.37 2.12 -7.41
N ILE A 244 5.35 2.98 -7.06
CA ILE A 244 5.13 4.10 -6.15
C ILE A 244 4.13 5.11 -6.75
N TYR A 245 4.23 5.37 -8.05
CA TYR A 245 3.25 6.18 -8.75
C TYR A 245 1.84 5.58 -8.65
N TYR A 246 1.70 4.29 -8.99
CA TYR A 246 0.46 3.53 -8.87
C TYR A 246 -0.09 3.57 -7.44
N PHE A 247 0.74 3.30 -6.44
CA PHE A 247 0.35 3.30 -5.03
C PHE A 247 -0.26 4.63 -4.59
N ASN A 248 0.34 5.74 -5.01
CA ASN A 248 -0.10 7.08 -4.62
C ASN A 248 -1.32 7.59 -5.41
N ASN A 249 -1.42 7.26 -6.70
CA ASN A 249 -2.36 7.89 -7.62
C ASN A 249 -3.52 7.00 -8.05
N GLU A 250 -3.33 5.67 -8.05
CA GLU A 250 -4.27 4.73 -8.68
C GLU A 250 -4.78 3.63 -7.77
N ARG A 251 -4.05 3.34 -6.68
CA ARG A 251 -4.38 2.27 -5.74
C ARG A 251 -5.42 2.72 -4.72
N PRO A 252 -6.66 2.16 -4.73
CA PRO A 252 -7.64 2.45 -3.68
C PRO A 252 -7.22 1.81 -2.36
N GLN A 253 -7.35 2.56 -1.26
CA GLN A 253 -7.02 2.09 0.09
C GLN A 253 -8.26 2.05 0.99
N CYS A 254 -8.54 0.89 1.59
CA CYS A 254 -9.70 0.71 2.47
C CYS A 254 -9.69 1.71 3.64
N ALA A 255 -8.53 1.96 4.24
CA ALA A 255 -8.36 2.93 5.32
C ALA A 255 -8.68 4.38 4.91
N LEU A 256 -8.65 4.69 3.62
CA LEU A 256 -8.98 5.98 3.03
C LEU A 256 -10.37 5.99 2.35
N ASN A 257 -11.29 5.14 2.79
CA ASN A 257 -12.61 4.96 2.16
C ASN A 257 -12.52 4.62 0.66
N TYR A 258 -11.53 3.82 0.29
CA TYR A 258 -11.21 3.44 -1.09
C TYR A 258 -10.82 4.59 -2.03
N LEU A 259 -10.43 5.73 -1.47
CA LEU A 259 -9.72 6.77 -2.21
C LEU A 259 -8.24 6.41 -2.36
N THR A 260 -7.58 6.99 -3.35
CA THR A 260 -6.12 6.97 -3.41
C THR A 260 -5.52 7.97 -2.41
N PRO A 261 -4.25 7.83 -2.01
CA PRO A 261 -3.55 8.81 -1.17
C PRO A 261 -3.70 10.25 -1.64
N ILE A 262 -3.52 10.49 -2.94
CA ILE A 262 -3.62 11.83 -3.54
C ILE A 262 -5.06 12.34 -3.54
N GLN A 263 -6.05 11.49 -3.88
CA GLN A 263 -7.46 11.88 -3.83
C GLN A 263 -7.90 12.23 -2.41
N PHE A 264 -7.49 11.44 -1.42
CA PHE A 264 -7.79 11.71 -0.01
C PHE A 264 -7.22 13.06 0.42
N LYS A 265 -5.94 13.33 0.11
CA LYS A 265 -5.31 14.61 0.40
C LYS A 265 -6.07 15.77 -0.23
N ASN A 266 -6.42 15.67 -1.51
CA ASN A 266 -7.12 16.73 -2.24
C ASN A 266 -8.54 16.97 -1.72
N LEU A 267 -9.21 15.93 -1.20
CA LEU A 267 -10.57 16.05 -0.68
C LEU A 267 -10.61 16.59 0.75
N TYR A 268 -9.69 16.16 1.62
CA TYR A 268 -9.74 16.44 3.06
C TYR A 268 -8.75 17.49 3.54
N TYR A 269 -7.82 17.92 2.69
CA TYR A 269 -6.90 18.99 3.00
C TYR A 269 -7.02 20.12 1.97
N ILE A 270 -7.91 21.08 2.28
CA ILE A 270 -8.04 22.34 1.54
C ILE A 270 -7.16 23.36 2.27
N LYS A 271 -6.22 23.96 1.54
CA LYS A 271 -5.39 25.07 2.06
C LYS A 271 -6.20 26.35 2.19
#